data_2e07dc7980c2f734cd21b9f033407c9c
#
_entry.id   2e07dc7980c2f734cd21b9f033407c9c
#
_cell.length_a   1.000
_cell.length_b   1.000
_cell.length_c   1.000
_cell.angle_alpha   90.00
_cell.angle_beta   90.00
_cell.angle_gamma   90.00
#
_symmetry.space_group_name_H-M   'P 1'
#
loop_
_entity.id
_entity.type
_entity.pdbx_description
1 polymer ?
#
loop_
_entity_poly.entity_id
_entity_poly.type
_entity_poly.pdbx_seq_one_letter_code
_entity_poly.pdbx_strand_id
1 'polypeptide(L)'
;RDRSVSRGLGDVYKRQDRQKLEAAQYLIRYMPYHTSYDKGIEDYYHAIDSVVALSEDKLEQEKHIESLRLRFESKYKQKRDIEVITSEFLIQSIDEAFKQWRECEWAEHLDFEQFCEYLLPYKCFEGQPLTEWRNAYYDICKGDIDLAYLCDEYKRNPIFAATEVNNQMKNTPQSFGLLKTLPIYDPDIILKLPFSNCATYCLGAVLIMRSKGIPVAYDFTPNWSTGNNGHSWNTVYTTRFGNLEFAPHTTDPGTVHYPYLKVPKIFRNVYKPNEEYLKIATEKYIPPKLRNMFIQDVTAEYMPTIDIRISLQESLKSGQSPFIAIYDGNNWTPVYWGKIAGSHVVFERMGLNTCYIALAYDSNGNAIPISKPFLASASKHIQFIEPDTSAFRTIRLNRKYPLGDNVFSIRKKITGGIIETSENREFDHTKKIAELPQGNLTNGTVFLDKNAEYRYWRFTSSDTSQCDMAEIYFYDEHDSIIQGNIIKCTNSIFDKSNNAANIADGDQLTNFSAKGEDWVGFDFCRPVNISKISYIRRCDGNSIQPGLEYSLYYWDNNNWQLINTKIANDVFIEFENVPQKALLAIKCSQGKQQRIFVCDEDNKIDWY
;
A
#
# COMPACT_ATOMS: atom_id res chain seq x y z
N ARG A 1 -16.54 16.32 36.71
CA ARG A 1 -17.01 15.06 36.11
C ARG A 1 -16.06 13.90 36.40
N ASP A 2 -14.73 14.05 36.25
CA ASP A 2 -13.76 13.01 36.60
C ASP A 2 -13.98 12.40 38.00
N ARG A 3 -14.25 13.26 38.97
CA ARG A 3 -14.44 12.82 40.37
C ARG A 3 -15.74 12.05 40.60
N SER A 4 -16.79 12.31 39.82
CA SER A 4 -18.07 11.62 39.98
C SER A 4 -18.04 10.21 39.37
N VAL A 5 -17.50 10.06 38.17
CA VAL A 5 -17.30 8.77 37.51
C VAL A 5 -16.34 7.89 38.32
N SER A 6 -15.21 8.43 38.75
CA SER A 6 -14.21 7.73 39.55
C SER A 6 -14.77 7.28 40.95
N ARG A 7 -15.61 8.08 41.59
CA ARG A 7 -16.21 7.70 42.89
C ARG A 7 -17.23 6.57 42.73
N GLY A 8 -18.15 6.66 41.77
CA GLY A 8 -19.15 5.63 41.55
C GLY A 8 -18.54 4.26 41.26
N LEU A 9 -17.53 4.21 40.39
CA LEU A 9 -16.75 3.00 40.07
C LEU A 9 -16.02 2.43 41.29
N GLY A 10 -15.35 3.31 42.06
CA GLY A 10 -14.61 2.88 43.24
C GLY A 10 -15.51 2.19 44.31
N ASP A 11 -16.74 2.63 44.48
CA ASP A 11 -17.67 2.05 45.45
C ASP A 11 -18.24 0.70 44.99
N VAL A 12 -18.47 0.50 43.71
CA VAL A 12 -18.99 -0.77 43.15
C VAL A 12 -17.92 -1.87 43.13
N TYR A 13 -16.69 -1.57 42.65
CA TYR A 13 -15.66 -2.61 42.47
C TYR A 13 -14.75 -2.82 43.68
N LYS A 14 -14.59 -1.88 44.59
CA LYS A 14 -13.76 -2.07 45.80
C LYS A 14 -14.12 -3.31 46.62
N ARG A 15 -15.36 -3.75 46.55
CA ARG A 15 -15.86 -4.89 47.35
C ARG A 15 -15.88 -6.21 46.60
N GLN A 16 -15.84 -6.23 45.26
CA GLN A 16 -16.14 -7.42 44.48
C GLN A 16 -15.04 -7.93 43.55
N ASP A 17 -14.21 -7.05 42.96
CA ASP A 17 -13.18 -7.47 42.01
C ASP A 17 -12.06 -6.41 41.84
N ARG A 18 -10.91 -6.66 42.43
CA ARG A 18 -9.76 -5.76 42.35
C ARG A 18 -9.29 -5.51 40.91
N GLN A 19 -9.34 -6.53 40.04
CA GLN A 19 -8.92 -6.39 38.64
C GLN A 19 -9.88 -5.47 37.88
N LYS A 20 -11.19 -5.50 38.14
CA LYS A 20 -12.15 -4.57 37.52
C LYS A 20 -11.90 -3.12 37.95
N LEU A 21 -11.48 -2.89 39.18
CA LEU A 21 -11.07 -1.55 39.63
C LEU A 21 -9.82 -1.07 38.92
N GLU A 22 -8.81 -1.92 38.76
CA GLU A 22 -7.59 -1.61 38.03
C GLU A 22 -7.89 -1.35 36.54
N ALA A 23 -8.77 -2.11 35.92
CA ALA A 23 -9.26 -1.90 34.55
C ALA A 23 -9.99 -0.54 34.40
N ALA A 24 -10.86 -0.19 35.35
CA ALA A 24 -11.54 1.09 35.37
C ALA A 24 -10.54 2.25 35.49
N GLN A 25 -9.53 2.11 36.35
CA GLN A 25 -8.46 3.11 36.50
C GLN A 25 -7.64 3.27 35.21
N TYR A 26 -7.35 2.16 34.51
CA TYR A 26 -6.66 2.19 33.22
C TYR A 26 -7.47 2.99 32.19
N LEU A 27 -8.75 2.66 32.01
CA LEU A 27 -9.61 3.35 31.05
C LEU A 27 -9.79 4.83 31.37
N ILE A 28 -10.06 5.18 32.64
CA ILE A 28 -10.26 6.58 33.08
C ILE A 28 -8.98 7.41 32.92
N ARG A 29 -7.82 6.82 33.18
CA ARG A 29 -6.52 7.51 33.01
C ARG A 29 -6.31 8.05 31.62
N TYR A 30 -6.69 7.29 30.58
CA TYR A 30 -6.44 7.65 29.19
C TYR A 30 -7.66 8.26 28.48
N MET A 31 -8.85 8.14 29.04
CA MET A 31 -10.10 8.72 28.53
C MET A 31 -10.04 10.21 28.14
N PRO A 32 -9.29 11.10 28.84
CA PRO A 32 -9.22 12.50 28.48
C PRO A 32 -8.61 12.80 27.09
N TYR A 33 -7.89 11.87 26.54
CA TYR A 33 -7.26 11.99 25.21
C TYR A 33 -8.18 11.54 24.06
N HIS A 34 -9.25 10.79 24.38
CA HIS A 34 -10.14 10.17 23.39
C HIS A 34 -11.32 11.07 23.03
N THR A 35 -11.76 10.93 21.76
CA THR A 35 -12.95 11.57 21.22
C THR A 35 -13.79 10.54 20.46
N SER A 36 -15.10 10.71 20.45
CA SER A 36 -16.04 9.84 19.74
C SER A 36 -17.04 10.67 18.95
N TYR A 37 -17.46 10.16 17.79
CA TYR A 37 -18.61 10.72 17.08
C TYR A 37 -19.88 10.54 17.92
N ASP A 38 -20.81 11.48 17.80
CA ASP A 38 -22.13 11.31 18.37
C ASP A 38 -22.93 10.26 17.58
N LYS A 39 -23.99 9.73 18.21
CA LYS A 39 -24.83 8.68 17.59
C LYS A 39 -25.48 9.08 16.26
N GLY A 40 -25.57 10.38 15.97
CA GLY A 40 -26.11 10.86 14.70
C GLY A 40 -25.34 10.38 13.46
N ILE A 41 -24.09 9.92 13.60
CA ILE A 41 -23.35 9.32 12.47
C ILE A 41 -24.01 8.04 11.94
N GLU A 42 -24.84 7.38 12.74
CA GLU A 42 -25.64 6.21 12.33
C GLU A 42 -26.59 6.56 11.17
N ASP A 43 -27.10 7.80 11.09
CA ASP A 43 -27.90 8.26 9.95
C ASP A 43 -27.12 8.18 8.63
N TYR A 44 -25.82 8.45 8.67
CA TYR A 44 -24.95 8.29 7.50
C TYR A 44 -24.80 6.81 7.12
N TYR A 45 -24.65 5.92 8.08
CA TYR A 45 -24.54 4.48 7.84
C TYR A 45 -25.84 3.92 7.26
N HIS A 46 -26.99 4.30 7.77
CA HIS A 46 -28.30 3.93 7.21
C HIS A 46 -28.51 4.46 5.79
N ALA A 47 -27.99 5.67 5.49
CA ALA A 47 -28.05 6.20 4.14
C ALA A 47 -27.16 5.40 3.16
N ILE A 48 -25.99 4.95 3.59
CA ILE A 48 -25.13 4.04 2.79
C ILE A 48 -25.85 2.71 2.54
N ASP A 49 -26.39 2.07 3.59
CA ASP A 49 -27.10 0.80 3.49
C ASP A 49 -28.26 0.89 2.48
N SER A 50 -29.00 2.01 2.51
CA SER A 50 -30.05 2.29 1.55
C SER A 50 -29.55 2.39 0.10
N VAL A 51 -28.40 3.03 -0.13
CA VAL A 51 -27.80 3.13 -1.47
C VAL A 51 -27.39 1.76 -1.97
N VAL A 52 -26.75 0.96 -1.12
CA VAL A 52 -26.29 -0.40 -1.48
C VAL A 52 -27.49 -1.32 -1.79
N ALA A 53 -28.61 -1.17 -1.06
CA ALA A 53 -29.80 -1.98 -1.28
C ALA A 53 -30.59 -1.59 -2.55
N LEU A 54 -30.48 -0.36 -3.05
CA LEU A 54 -31.29 0.17 -4.16
C LEU A 54 -30.69 -0.06 -5.55
N SER A 55 -29.40 -0.29 -5.67
CA SER A 55 -28.73 -0.48 -6.97
C SER A 55 -27.73 -1.62 -6.89
N GLU A 56 -27.63 -2.44 -7.96
CA GLU A 56 -26.58 -3.45 -8.13
C GLU A 56 -25.37 -2.88 -8.92
N ASP A 57 -25.49 -1.70 -9.52
CA ASP A 57 -24.41 -1.04 -10.24
C ASP A 57 -23.40 -0.42 -9.26
N LYS A 58 -22.25 -1.05 -9.16
CA LYS A 58 -21.16 -0.62 -8.27
C LYS A 58 -20.68 0.80 -8.53
N LEU A 59 -20.64 1.25 -9.78
CA LEU A 59 -20.18 2.59 -10.13
C LEU A 59 -21.21 3.66 -9.72
N GLU A 60 -22.48 3.34 -9.83
CA GLU A 60 -23.57 4.19 -9.35
C GLU A 60 -23.58 4.27 -7.82
N GLN A 61 -23.42 3.13 -7.15
CA GLN A 61 -23.29 3.08 -5.69
C GLN A 61 -22.11 3.96 -5.21
N GLU A 62 -20.94 3.86 -5.85
CA GLU A 62 -19.75 4.64 -5.49
C GLU A 62 -20.04 6.14 -5.56
N LYS A 63 -20.63 6.62 -6.67
CA LYS A 63 -20.99 8.04 -6.85
C LYS A 63 -21.97 8.52 -5.79
N HIS A 64 -22.98 7.72 -5.46
CA HIS A 64 -23.97 8.09 -4.46
C HIS A 64 -23.35 8.13 -3.05
N ILE A 65 -22.51 7.15 -2.68
CA ILE A 65 -21.84 7.12 -1.38
C ILE A 65 -20.88 8.32 -1.22
N GLU A 66 -20.14 8.69 -2.27
CA GLU A 66 -19.29 9.89 -2.23
C GLU A 66 -20.13 11.17 -2.08
N SER A 67 -21.28 11.26 -2.73
CA SER A 67 -22.23 12.36 -2.55
C SER A 67 -22.77 12.43 -1.12
N LEU A 68 -23.12 11.29 -0.52
CA LEU A 68 -23.51 11.20 0.89
C LEU A 68 -22.40 11.70 1.81
N ARG A 69 -21.13 11.31 1.56
CA ARG A 69 -20.00 11.81 2.34
C ARG A 69 -19.95 13.34 2.38
N LEU A 70 -20.03 13.99 1.23
CA LEU A 70 -20.04 15.46 1.15
C LEU A 70 -21.22 16.09 1.89
N ARG A 71 -22.40 15.45 1.83
CA ARG A 71 -23.61 15.93 2.51
C ARG A 71 -23.53 15.83 4.02
N PHE A 72 -22.85 14.81 4.54
CA PHE A 72 -22.78 14.52 5.96
C PHE A 72 -21.50 15.02 6.66
N GLU A 73 -20.44 15.35 5.90
CA GLU A 73 -19.11 15.71 6.43
C GLU A 73 -19.16 16.86 7.46
N SER A 74 -20.04 17.84 7.28
CA SER A 74 -20.19 18.99 8.20
C SER A 74 -21.16 18.76 9.35
N LYS A 75 -21.93 17.66 9.35
CA LYS A 75 -23.02 17.43 10.30
C LYS A 75 -22.55 16.87 11.64
N TYR A 76 -21.53 16.01 11.62
CA TYR A 76 -21.12 15.25 12.80
C TYR A 76 -19.81 15.77 13.36
N LYS A 77 -19.81 15.95 14.68
CA LYS A 77 -18.63 16.40 15.43
C LYS A 77 -18.24 15.33 16.43
N GLN A 78 -16.96 15.24 16.66
CA GLN A 78 -16.42 14.45 17.73
C GLN A 78 -16.57 15.20 19.06
N LYS A 79 -16.91 14.48 20.11
CA LYS A 79 -16.95 14.97 21.49
C LYS A 79 -15.90 14.24 22.31
N ARG A 80 -15.33 14.91 23.30
CA ARG A 80 -14.39 14.28 24.21
C ARG A 80 -15.09 13.21 25.05
N ASP A 81 -14.52 12.02 25.11
CA ASP A 81 -15.10 10.88 25.80
C ASP A 81 -15.34 11.17 27.29
N ILE A 82 -14.40 11.88 27.91
CA ILE A 82 -14.51 12.30 29.33
C ILE A 82 -15.73 13.20 29.61
N GLU A 83 -16.31 13.84 28.61
CA GLU A 83 -17.48 14.71 28.76
C GLU A 83 -18.81 13.97 28.57
N VAL A 84 -18.79 12.80 27.91
CA VAL A 84 -20.01 12.11 27.49
C VAL A 84 -20.17 10.71 28.07
N ILE A 85 -19.09 10.04 28.48
CA ILE A 85 -19.15 8.70 29.09
C ILE A 85 -19.74 8.79 30.49
N THR A 86 -20.75 7.93 30.75
CA THR A 86 -21.34 7.75 32.09
C THR A 86 -20.66 6.59 32.82
N SER A 87 -20.87 6.53 34.14
CA SER A 87 -20.41 5.41 34.96
C SER A 87 -21.06 4.09 34.55
N GLU A 88 -22.35 4.13 34.24
CA GLU A 88 -23.14 2.96 33.82
C GLU A 88 -22.57 2.36 32.54
N PHE A 89 -22.32 3.19 31.52
CA PHE A 89 -21.71 2.74 30.27
C PHE A 89 -20.32 2.11 30.48
N LEU A 90 -19.49 2.75 31.32
CA LEU A 90 -18.16 2.25 31.58
C LEU A 90 -18.16 0.93 32.36
N ILE A 91 -19.03 0.80 33.36
CA ILE A 91 -19.23 -0.44 34.13
C ILE A 91 -19.67 -1.56 33.20
N GLN A 92 -20.69 -1.34 32.39
CA GLN A 92 -21.21 -2.33 31.44
C GLN A 92 -20.10 -2.76 30.46
N SER A 93 -19.37 -1.82 29.87
CA SER A 93 -18.30 -2.12 28.95
C SER A 93 -17.17 -2.95 29.57
N ILE A 94 -16.83 -2.68 30.85
CA ILE A 94 -15.85 -3.47 31.61
C ILE A 94 -16.41 -4.88 31.86
N ASP A 95 -17.66 -5.01 32.29
CA ASP A 95 -18.24 -6.29 32.59
C ASP A 95 -18.31 -7.20 31.36
N GLU A 96 -18.71 -6.64 30.20
CA GLU A 96 -18.69 -7.36 28.92
C GLU A 96 -17.27 -7.79 28.50
N ALA A 97 -16.27 -6.92 28.65
CA ALA A 97 -14.88 -7.27 28.34
C ALA A 97 -14.34 -8.38 29.25
N PHE A 98 -14.64 -8.32 30.56
CA PHE A 98 -14.27 -9.38 31.51
C PHE A 98 -15.00 -10.69 31.23
N LYS A 99 -16.25 -10.64 30.81
CA LYS A 99 -16.99 -11.83 30.38
C LYS A 99 -16.29 -12.51 29.22
N GLN A 100 -15.95 -11.76 28.17
CA GLN A 100 -15.22 -12.29 27.02
C GLN A 100 -13.86 -12.88 27.42
N TRP A 101 -13.09 -12.18 28.25
CA TRP A 101 -11.79 -12.65 28.70
C TRP A 101 -11.85 -13.99 29.47
N ARG A 102 -12.89 -14.19 30.29
CA ARG A 102 -13.04 -15.35 31.15
C ARG A 102 -13.82 -16.50 30.51
N GLU A 103 -14.70 -16.23 29.58
CA GLU A 103 -15.59 -17.23 28.97
C GLU A 103 -15.10 -17.73 27.60
N CYS A 104 -14.30 -16.93 26.87
CA CYS A 104 -13.76 -17.37 25.59
C CYS A 104 -12.45 -18.14 25.79
N GLU A 105 -12.44 -19.44 25.46
CA GLU A 105 -11.26 -20.32 25.63
C GLU A 105 -10.00 -19.74 24.98
N TRP A 106 -10.13 -19.09 23.83
CA TRP A 106 -9.03 -18.46 23.12
C TRP A 106 -8.54 -17.13 23.71
N ALA A 107 -9.21 -16.59 24.74
CA ALA A 107 -8.80 -15.39 25.48
C ALA A 107 -8.13 -15.72 26.83
N GLU A 108 -8.28 -16.94 27.36
CA GLU A 108 -7.74 -17.36 28.66
C GLU A 108 -6.23 -17.19 28.82
N HIS A 109 -5.50 -17.21 27.70
CA HIS A 109 -4.04 -17.09 27.70
C HIS A 109 -3.52 -15.66 27.94
N LEU A 110 -4.40 -14.65 27.88
CA LEU A 110 -4.01 -13.26 28.10
C LEU A 110 -3.77 -12.98 29.59
N ASP A 111 -2.64 -12.36 29.90
CA ASP A 111 -2.46 -11.73 31.20
C ASP A 111 -3.29 -10.43 31.31
N PHE A 112 -3.26 -9.78 32.46
CA PHE A 112 -4.06 -8.57 32.70
C PHE A 112 -3.62 -7.38 31.83
N GLU A 113 -2.32 -7.23 31.57
CA GLU A 113 -1.78 -6.16 30.73
C GLU A 113 -2.23 -6.34 29.27
N GLN A 114 -2.12 -7.56 28.77
CA GLN A 114 -2.57 -7.94 27.42
C GLN A 114 -4.10 -7.80 27.28
N PHE A 115 -4.84 -8.21 28.30
CA PHE A 115 -6.28 -7.97 28.34
C PHE A 115 -6.63 -6.47 28.25
N CYS A 116 -5.93 -5.61 29.00
CA CYS A 116 -6.10 -4.17 28.95
C CYS A 116 -5.80 -3.57 27.56
N GLU A 117 -4.87 -4.16 26.80
CA GLU A 117 -4.50 -3.70 25.47
C GLU A 117 -5.50 -4.17 24.40
N TYR A 118 -5.84 -5.47 24.40
CA TYR A 118 -6.55 -6.08 23.27
C TYR A 118 -8.07 -6.12 23.46
N LEU A 119 -8.59 -6.33 24.67
CA LEU A 119 -10.01 -6.61 24.87
C LEU A 119 -10.74 -5.58 25.74
N LEU A 120 -10.09 -4.99 26.73
CA LEU A 120 -10.71 -4.07 27.68
C LEU A 120 -11.25 -2.77 27.07
N PRO A 121 -10.58 -2.11 26.10
CA PRO A 121 -10.99 -0.79 25.64
C PRO A 121 -12.46 -0.73 25.22
N TYR A 122 -13.19 0.30 25.69
CA TYR A 122 -14.61 0.49 25.36
C TYR A 122 -14.84 0.89 23.90
N LYS A 123 -13.79 1.12 23.15
CA LYS A 123 -13.75 1.32 21.69
C LYS A 123 -12.45 0.78 21.11
N CYS A 124 -12.46 0.45 19.83
CA CYS A 124 -11.28 -0.07 19.12
C CYS A 124 -10.48 1.03 18.40
N PHE A 125 -11.14 2.11 18.00
CA PHE A 125 -10.55 3.16 17.19
C PHE A 125 -10.99 4.55 17.67
N GLU A 126 -10.12 5.54 17.41
CA GLU A 126 -10.46 6.92 17.69
C GLU A 126 -11.60 7.41 16.79
N GLY A 127 -12.54 8.13 17.38
CA GLY A 127 -13.76 8.56 16.69
C GLY A 127 -14.91 7.53 16.69
N GLN A 128 -14.68 6.27 17.06
CA GLN A 128 -15.74 5.27 17.11
C GLN A 128 -16.89 5.74 18.03
N PRO A 129 -18.17 5.65 17.60
CA PRO A 129 -19.31 5.99 18.43
C PRO A 129 -19.36 5.15 19.71
N LEU A 130 -19.83 5.76 20.81
CA LEU A 130 -19.99 5.08 22.08
C LEU A 130 -21.29 4.26 22.08
N THR A 131 -21.19 2.99 21.77
CA THR A 131 -22.28 2.02 21.68
C THR A 131 -21.92 0.73 22.40
N GLU A 132 -22.88 -0.15 22.59
CA GLU A 132 -22.69 -1.52 23.07
C GLU A 132 -22.17 -2.43 21.93
N TRP A 133 -21.12 -1.99 21.27
CA TRP A 133 -20.61 -2.58 20.02
C TRP A 133 -20.24 -4.06 20.15
N ARG A 134 -19.81 -4.52 21.35
CA ARG A 134 -19.46 -5.93 21.55
C ARG A 134 -20.65 -6.83 21.32
N ASN A 135 -21.79 -6.49 21.89
CA ASN A 135 -23.02 -7.24 21.69
C ASN A 135 -23.58 -7.04 20.28
N ALA A 136 -23.57 -5.81 19.77
CA ALA A 136 -24.10 -5.48 18.45
C ALA A 136 -23.38 -6.22 17.31
N TYR A 137 -22.07 -6.43 17.43
CA TYR A 137 -21.27 -7.03 16.35
C TYR A 137 -20.99 -8.53 16.56
N TYR A 138 -21.40 -9.09 17.69
CA TYR A 138 -21.17 -10.51 18.01
C TYR A 138 -21.76 -11.46 16.97
N ASP A 139 -22.96 -11.19 16.49
CA ASP A 139 -23.67 -12.04 15.52
C ASP A 139 -23.19 -11.88 14.07
N ILE A 140 -22.39 -10.87 13.79
CA ILE A 140 -21.78 -10.70 12.48
C ILE A 140 -20.76 -11.84 12.27
N CYS A 141 -20.75 -12.44 11.08
CA CYS A 141 -19.98 -13.65 10.81
C CYS A 141 -20.34 -14.81 11.76
N LYS A 142 -21.61 -15.22 11.75
CA LYS A 142 -22.21 -16.37 12.44
C LYS A 142 -22.14 -16.39 13.99
N GLY A 143 -22.08 -15.30 14.69
CA GLY A 143 -22.16 -15.32 16.16
C GLY A 143 -21.12 -16.26 16.80
N ASP A 144 -21.54 -17.44 17.26
CA ASP A 144 -20.67 -18.40 17.95
C ASP A 144 -19.62 -19.04 17.02
N ILE A 145 -18.40 -19.10 17.51
CA ILE A 145 -17.29 -19.77 16.84
C ILE A 145 -17.30 -21.25 17.26
N ASP A 146 -17.53 -22.13 16.31
CA ASP A 146 -17.52 -23.58 16.55
C ASP A 146 -16.15 -24.19 16.30
N LEU A 147 -15.42 -24.47 17.36
CA LEU A 147 -14.14 -25.20 17.36
C LEU A 147 -14.27 -26.60 17.98
N ALA A 148 -15.48 -27.15 18.09
CA ALA A 148 -15.71 -28.45 18.75
C ALA A 148 -14.97 -29.62 18.09
N TYR A 149 -14.62 -29.48 16.81
CA TYR A 149 -13.84 -30.45 16.05
C TYR A 149 -12.33 -30.46 16.38
N LEU A 150 -11.85 -29.46 17.14
CA LEU A 150 -10.45 -29.36 17.55
C LEU A 150 -10.23 -29.96 18.95
N CYS A 151 -9.00 -30.36 19.24
CA CYS A 151 -8.60 -30.69 20.60
C CYS A 151 -8.51 -29.43 21.47
N ASP A 152 -8.52 -29.59 22.79
CA ASP A 152 -8.58 -28.46 23.75
C ASP A 152 -7.40 -27.51 23.63
N GLU A 153 -6.20 -27.99 23.26
CA GLU A 153 -5.03 -27.12 23.02
C GLU A 153 -5.29 -26.14 21.86
N TYR A 154 -5.92 -26.60 20.79
CA TYR A 154 -6.20 -25.79 19.62
C TYR A 154 -7.38 -24.86 19.83
N LYS A 155 -8.40 -25.24 20.61
CA LYS A 155 -9.51 -24.37 20.97
C LYS A 155 -9.05 -23.13 21.73
N ARG A 156 -8.04 -23.28 22.60
CA ARG A 156 -7.43 -22.18 23.36
C ARG A 156 -6.50 -21.30 22.55
N ASN A 157 -6.17 -21.69 21.33
CA ASN A 157 -5.29 -20.90 20.47
C ASN A 157 -6.10 -19.91 19.61
N PRO A 158 -5.95 -18.59 19.82
CA PRO A 158 -6.72 -17.57 19.12
C PRO A 158 -6.54 -17.56 17.59
N ILE A 159 -5.49 -18.20 17.07
CA ILE A 159 -5.29 -18.35 15.61
C ILE A 159 -6.47 -19.04 14.97
N PHE A 160 -6.98 -20.13 15.56
CA PHE A 160 -8.09 -20.90 14.99
C PHE A 160 -9.40 -20.13 15.03
N ALA A 161 -9.69 -19.44 16.14
CA ALA A 161 -10.85 -18.57 16.23
C ALA A 161 -10.79 -17.42 15.22
N ALA A 162 -9.63 -16.78 15.07
CA ALA A 162 -9.43 -15.73 14.08
C ALA A 162 -9.54 -16.25 12.64
N THR A 163 -9.01 -17.45 12.37
CA THR A 163 -9.10 -18.09 11.04
C THR A 163 -10.55 -18.40 10.69
N GLU A 164 -11.34 -18.90 11.63
CA GLU A 164 -12.75 -19.22 11.39
C GLU A 164 -13.55 -17.96 11.02
N VAL A 165 -13.39 -16.87 11.77
CA VAL A 165 -14.00 -15.58 11.44
C VAL A 165 -13.52 -15.05 10.10
N ASN A 166 -12.20 -15.13 9.83
CA ASN A 166 -11.61 -14.66 8.59
C ASN A 166 -12.12 -15.44 7.36
N ASN A 167 -12.33 -16.75 7.49
CA ASN A 167 -12.91 -17.58 6.43
C ASN A 167 -14.33 -17.13 6.06
N GLN A 168 -15.10 -16.67 7.04
CA GLN A 168 -16.43 -16.13 6.77
C GLN A 168 -16.36 -14.75 6.12
N MET A 169 -15.41 -13.90 6.55
CA MET A 169 -15.14 -12.62 5.88
C MET A 169 -14.70 -12.81 4.43
N LYS A 170 -13.90 -13.84 4.10
CA LYS A 170 -13.49 -14.17 2.73
C LYS A 170 -14.67 -14.50 1.79
N ASN A 171 -15.78 -14.96 2.33
CA ASN A 171 -16.97 -15.30 1.54
C ASN A 171 -17.82 -14.07 1.17
N THR A 172 -17.50 -12.88 1.67
CA THR A 172 -18.20 -11.66 1.28
C THR A 172 -17.66 -11.14 -0.05
N PRO A 173 -18.55 -10.80 -1.03
CA PRO A 173 -18.12 -10.25 -2.30
C PRO A 173 -17.43 -8.90 -2.11
N GLN A 174 -16.18 -8.78 -2.53
CA GLN A 174 -15.43 -7.56 -2.32
C GLN A 174 -14.64 -7.15 -3.55
N SER A 175 -14.55 -5.83 -3.74
CA SER A 175 -13.68 -5.21 -4.73
C SER A 175 -12.80 -4.17 -4.04
N PHE A 176 -11.50 -4.22 -4.28
CA PHE A 176 -10.61 -3.16 -3.82
C PHE A 176 -10.84 -1.89 -4.63
N GLY A 177 -10.99 -0.75 -3.94
CA GLY A 177 -11.21 0.53 -4.57
C GLY A 177 -10.90 1.70 -3.62
N LEU A 178 -10.88 2.90 -4.16
CA LEU A 178 -10.58 4.13 -3.42
C LEU A 178 -11.88 4.87 -3.04
N LEU A 179 -12.89 4.15 -2.57
CA LEU A 179 -14.14 4.76 -2.12
C LEU A 179 -13.86 5.75 -0.99
N LYS A 180 -14.23 7.00 -1.20
CA LYS A 180 -14.14 8.06 -0.19
C LYS A 180 -15.38 8.06 0.68
N THR A 181 -15.23 7.68 1.94
CA THR A 181 -16.28 7.71 2.95
C THR A 181 -15.85 8.53 4.16
N LEU A 182 -16.80 8.93 5.00
CA LEU A 182 -16.51 9.22 6.40
C LEU A 182 -16.10 7.92 7.09
N PRO A 183 -15.38 7.98 8.23
CA PRO A 183 -15.03 6.76 8.96
C PRO A 183 -16.28 5.92 9.28
N ILE A 184 -16.23 4.63 8.94
CA ILE A 184 -17.32 3.68 9.18
C ILE A 184 -16.85 2.68 10.22
N TYR A 185 -17.52 2.66 11.36
CA TYR A 185 -17.24 1.76 12.49
C TYR A 185 -18.32 0.68 12.66
N ASP A 186 -19.16 0.49 11.66
CA ASP A 186 -20.15 -0.57 11.59
C ASP A 186 -19.66 -1.67 10.63
N PRO A 187 -19.29 -2.86 11.15
CA PRO A 187 -18.79 -3.94 10.30
C PRO A 187 -19.82 -4.47 9.31
N ASP A 188 -21.12 -4.43 9.63
CA ASP A 188 -22.17 -4.88 8.70
C ASP A 188 -22.20 -3.98 7.45
N ILE A 189 -22.08 -2.68 7.63
CA ILE A 189 -21.95 -1.73 6.52
C ILE A 189 -20.64 -1.95 5.75
N ILE A 190 -19.51 -2.17 6.46
CA ILE A 190 -18.22 -2.42 5.81
C ILE A 190 -18.28 -3.64 4.90
N LEU A 191 -18.92 -4.72 5.35
CA LEU A 191 -19.05 -5.96 4.57
C LEU A 191 -19.97 -5.83 3.35
N LYS A 192 -20.89 -4.88 3.35
CA LYS A 192 -21.83 -4.60 2.26
C LYS A 192 -21.29 -3.58 1.24
N LEU A 193 -20.23 -2.84 1.55
CA LEU A 193 -19.70 -1.82 0.63
C LEU A 193 -19.28 -2.43 -0.71
N PRO A 194 -19.59 -1.77 -1.83
CA PRO A 194 -19.22 -2.25 -3.17
C PRO A 194 -17.71 -2.24 -3.39
N PHE A 195 -17.02 -1.31 -2.75
CA PHE A 195 -15.56 -1.15 -2.77
C PHE A 195 -15.04 -0.84 -1.37
N SER A 196 -13.88 -1.37 -1.06
CA SER A 196 -13.20 -1.08 0.19
C SER A 196 -11.68 -1.11 0.02
N ASN A 197 -10.95 -0.63 1.01
CA ASN A 197 -9.49 -0.65 1.03
C ASN A 197 -8.97 -1.43 2.24
N CYS A 198 -7.66 -1.68 2.27
CA CYS A 198 -7.04 -2.44 3.35
C CYS A 198 -7.36 -1.89 4.75
N ALA A 199 -7.38 -0.57 4.92
CA ALA A 199 -7.66 0.06 6.22
C ALA A 199 -9.08 -0.23 6.70
N THR A 200 -10.08 -0.10 5.82
CA THR A 200 -11.50 -0.37 6.15
C THR A 200 -11.73 -1.84 6.50
N TYR A 201 -11.14 -2.76 5.72
CA TYR A 201 -11.25 -4.19 6.02
C TYR A 201 -10.60 -4.57 7.35
N CYS A 202 -9.42 -4.04 7.61
CA CYS A 202 -8.73 -4.29 8.87
C CYS A 202 -9.50 -3.73 10.07
N LEU A 203 -10.15 -2.58 9.93
CA LEU A 203 -11.00 -2.00 10.94
C LEU A 203 -12.21 -2.91 11.22
N GLY A 204 -12.90 -3.36 10.18
CA GLY A 204 -14.01 -4.31 10.29
C GLY A 204 -13.61 -5.62 10.99
N ALA A 205 -12.46 -6.17 10.62
CA ALA A 205 -11.93 -7.39 11.25
C ALA A 205 -11.66 -7.21 12.75
N VAL A 206 -11.05 -6.09 13.18
CA VAL A 206 -10.84 -5.80 14.60
C VAL A 206 -12.16 -5.72 15.35
N LEU A 207 -13.15 -5.01 14.82
CA LEU A 207 -14.47 -4.85 15.46
C LEU A 207 -15.18 -6.20 15.62
N ILE A 208 -15.24 -7.02 14.56
CA ILE A 208 -15.88 -8.34 14.60
C ILE A 208 -15.12 -9.30 15.53
N MET A 209 -13.80 -9.38 15.39
CA MET A 209 -13.01 -10.36 16.13
C MET A 209 -12.94 -10.02 17.63
N ARG A 210 -12.73 -8.74 17.99
CA ARG A 210 -12.75 -8.32 19.41
C ARG A 210 -14.12 -8.45 20.04
N SER A 211 -15.23 -8.32 19.29
CA SER A 211 -16.57 -8.59 19.81
C SER A 211 -16.76 -10.06 20.23
N LYS A 212 -15.92 -10.96 19.72
CA LYS A 212 -15.89 -12.41 20.04
C LYS A 212 -14.75 -12.79 20.99
N GLY A 213 -14.11 -11.82 21.63
CA GLY A 213 -13.01 -12.05 22.57
C GLY A 213 -11.69 -12.49 21.91
N ILE A 214 -11.50 -12.28 20.59
CA ILE A 214 -10.24 -12.60 19.90
C ILE A 214 -9.29 -11.40 20.02
N PRO A 215 -8.03 -11.59 20.52
CA PRO A 215 -7.07 -10.51 20.73
C PRO A 215 -6.40 -10.08 19.40
N VAL A 216 -7.13 -9.29 18.62
CA VAL A 216 -6.67 -8.79 17.31
C VAL A 216 -6.30 -7.31 17.39
N ALA A 217 -5.21 -6.92 16.74
CA ALA A 217 -4.79 -5.54 16.59
C ALA A 217 -4.82 -5.10 15.11
N TYR A 218 -4.75 -3.77 14.93
CA TYR A 218 -4.64 -3.11 13.64
C TYR A 218 -3.23 -2.55 13.51
N ASP A 219 -2.46 -3.09 12.57
CA ASP A 219 -1.10 -2.65 12.28
C ASP A 219 -1.04 -2.00 10.89
N PHE A 220 -0.14 -1.04 10.72
CA PHE A 220 -0.01 -0.34 9.45
C PHE A 220 1.37 0.27 9.24
N THR A 221 1.73 0.45 7.98
CA THR A 221 2.82 1.33 7.57
C THR A 221 2.24 2.63 6.99
N PRO A 222 2.73 3.81 7.41
CA PRO A 222 2.23 5.07 6.87
C PRO A 222 2.53 5.23 5.38
N ASN A 223 3.60 4.58 4.92
CA ASN A 223 3.97 4.50 3.51
C ASN A 223 5.00 3.39 3.27
N TRP A 224 4.90 2.68 2.15
CA TRP A 224 5.95 1.79 1.68
C TRP A 224 7.16 2.58 1.20
N SER A 225 8.38 2.10 1.47
CA SER A 225 9.60 2.73 0.93
C SER A 225 9.70 2.61 -0.59
N THR A 226 9.11 1.58 -1.17
CA THR A 226 9.11 1.30 -2.62
C THR A 226 7.73 1.43 -3.26
N GLY A 227 6.75 1.99 -2.55
CA GLY A 227 5.38 2.23 -3.01
C GLY A 227 4.91 3.66 -2.71
N ASN A 228 3.82 4.08 -3.34
CA ASN A 228 3.31 5.45 -3.23
C ASN A 228 2.26 5.63 -2.12
N ASN A 229 1.87 4.53 -1.45
CA ASN A 229 0.82 4.53 -0.44
C ASN A 229 1.27 3.76 0.81
N GLY A 230 0.53 3.95 1.91
CA GLY A 230 0.59 3.10 3.08
C GLY A 230 -0.17 1.79 2.88
N HIS A 231 -0.12 0.95 3.90
CA HIS A 231 -0.87 -0.30 3.95
C HIS A 231 -1.26 -0.65 5.38
N SER A 232 -2.34 -1.41 5.53
CA SER A 232 -2.85 -1.86 6.81
C SER A 232 -3.12 -3.36 6.77
N TRP A 233 -2.92 -4.01 7.90
CA TRP A 233 -3.20 -5.42 8.14
C TRP A 233 -3.59 -5.64 9.59
N ASN A 234 -3.93 -6.87 9.94
CA ASN A 234 -4.23 -7.24 11.31
C ASN A 234 -3.17 -8.19 11.87
N THR A 235 -3.11 -8.25 13.19
CA THR A 235 -2.37 -9.27 13.91
C THR A 235 -3.26 -9.91 14.96
N VAL A 236 -3.08 -11.21 15.19
CA VAL A 236 -3.65 -11.91 16.33
C VAL A 236 -2.54 -12.18 17.36
N TYR A 237 -2.77 -11.79 18.60
CA TYR A 237 -1.81 -11.99 19.67
C TYR A 237 -1.90 -13.42 20.20
N THR A 238 -0.73 -14.06 20.35
CA THR A 238 -0.57 -15.38 20.97
C THR A 238 0.55 -15.33 22.00
N THR A 239 0.40 -16.03 23.11
CA THR A 239 1.45 -16.08 24.14
C THR A 239 2.73 -16.74 23.63
N ARG A 240 2.61 -17.72 22.73
CA ARG A 240 3.75 -18.50 22.23
C ARG A 240 4.55 -17.79 21.13
N PHE A 241 3.86 -17.08 20.22
CA PHE A 241 4.47 -16.54 19.00
C PHE A 241 4.37 -15.01 18.91
N GLY A 242 3.82 -14.35 19.94
CA GLY A 242 3.54 -12.91 19.88
C GLY A 242 2.43 -12.59 18.88
N ASN A 243 2.56 -11.48 18.18
CA ASN A 243 1.60 -11.02 17.18
C ASN A 243 1.85 -11.69 15.82
N LEU A 244 0.85 -12.40 15.31
CA LEU A 244 0.90 -13.07 14.01
C LEU A 244 0.06 -12.30 13.00
N GLU A 245 0.70 -11.80 11.95
CA GLU A 245 0.08 -11.00 10.91
C GLU A 245 -0.85 -11.78 9.99
N PHE A 246 -1.86 -11.09 9.45
CA PHE A 246 -2.72 -11.56 8.37
C PHE A 246 -3.40 -10.38 7.68
N ALA A 247 -3.73 -10.55 6.40
CA ALA A 247 -4.58 -9.62 5.69
C ALA A 247 -6.01 -10.16 5.68
N PRO A 248 -6.96 -9.52 6.36
CA PRO A 248 -8.34 -10.00 6.40
C PRO A 248 -8.89 -10.16 4.99
N HIS A 249 -9.79 -11.14 4.79
CA HIS A 249 -10.35 -11.55 3.50
C HIS A 249 -9.38 -12.22 2.50
N THR A 250 -8.06 -12.21 2.75
CA THR A 250 -7.08 -12.75 1.78
C THR A 250 -6.18 -13.81 2.38
N THR A 251 -5.57 -13.57 3.54
CA THR A 251 -4.64 -14.50 4.18
C THR A 251 -5.04 -14.80 5.61
N ASP A 252 -4.62 -15.97 6.13
CA ASP A 252 -4.90 -16.36 7.51
C ASP A 252 -3.75 -15.98 8.45
N PRO A 253 -4.02 -15.90 9.78
CA PRO A 253 -3.01 -15.59 10.77
C PRO A 253 -1.73 -16.42 10.65
N GLY A 254 -0.58 -15.73 10.68
CA GLY A 254 0.73 -16.35 10.49
C GLY A 254 1.20 -16.40 9.03
N THR A 255 0.41 -15.89 8.09
CA THR A 255 0.82 -15.76 6.68
C THR A 255 1.41 -14.38 6.43
N VAL A 256 2.72 -14.33 6.17
CA VAL A 256 3.41 -13.09 5.81
C VAL A 256 2.84 -12.56 4.48
N HIS A 257 2.39 -11.33 4.48
CA HIS A 257 1.92 -10.66 3.29
C HIS A 257 2.92 -9.57 2.85
N TYR A 258 3.10 -9.43 1.54
CA TYR A 258 4.04 -8.47 0.94
C TYR A 258 5.50 -8.57 1.42
N PRO A 259 6.13 -9.77 1.46
CA PRO A 259 7.48 -9.95 1.97
C PRO A 259 8.57 -9.20 1.19
N TYR A 260 8.24 -8.68 0.01
CA TYR A 260 9.16 -8.00 -0.91
C TYR A 260 9.15 -6.48 -0.78
N LEU A 261 8.16 -5.90 -0.10
CA LEU A 261 8.07 -4.46 0.03
C LEU A 261 8.94 -3.97 1.19
N LYS A 262 9.73 -2.94 0.91
CA LYS A 262 10.56 -2.30 1.93
C LYS A 262 9.67 -1.43 2.81
N VAL A 263 9.77 -1.61 4.12
CA VAL A 263 8.95 -0.92 5.12
C VAL A 263 9.83 0.02 5.94
N PRO A 264 9.55 1.32 5.97
CA PRO A 264 10.33 2.26 6.79
C PRO A 264 9.95 2.21 8.26
N LYS A 265 8.65 1.97 8.56
CA LYS A 265 8.08 2.01 9.90
C LYS A 265 6.76 1.25 9.96
N ILE A 266 6.50 0.56 11.07
CA ILE A 266 5.23 -0.12 11.35
C ILE A 266 4.69 0.37 12.68
N PHE A 267 3.41 0.72 12.67
CA PHE A 267 2.68 1.14 13.86
C PHE A 267 1.52 0.19 14.14
N ARG A 268 1.22 0.01 15.43
CA ARG A 268 0.01 -0.63 15.95
C ARG A 268 -0.92 0.42 16.53
N ASN A 269 -2.20 0.34 16.18
CA ASN A 269 -3.22 1.14 16.84
C ASN A 269 -3.46 0.62 18.26
N VAL A 270 -3.38 1.50 19.25
CA VAL A 270 -3.47 1.20 20.68
C VAL A 270 -4.45 2.14 21.38
N TYR A 271 -4.93 1.75 22.58
CA TYR A 271 -5.77 2.62 23.39
C TYR A 271 -4.95 3.63 24.18
N LYS A 272 -3.80 3.22 24.72
CA LYS A 272 -2.91 4.09 25.50
C LYS A 272 -2.22 5.10 24.57
N PRO A 273 -2.29 6.42 24.85
CA PRO A 273 -1.55 7.42 24.09
C PRO A 273 -0.03 7.18 24.13
N ASN A 274 0.63 7.39 23.01
CA ASN A 274 2.07 7.29 22.89
C ASN A 274 2.75 8.46 23.62
N GLU A 275 3.50 8.17 24.67
CA GLU A 275 4.16 9.17 25.51
C GLU A 275 5.20 10.00 24.75
N GLU A 276 5.88 9.42 23.76
CA GLU A 276 6.83 10.15 22.91
C GLU A 276 6.10 11.12 21.98
N TYR A 277 4.97 10.69 21.43
CA TYR A 277 4.12 11.57 20.64
C TYR A 277 3.61 12.77 21.45
N LEU A 278 3.19 12.56 22.70
CA LEU A 278 2.69 13.62 23.55
C LEU A 278 3.73 14.73 23.78
N LYS A 279 5.03 14.42 23.71
CA LYS A 279 6.10 15.42 23.83
C LYS A 279 6.15 16.38 22.64
N ILE A 280 5.79 15.89 21.45
CA ILE A 280 5.75 16.70 20.21
C ILE A 280 4.36 17.26 19.90
N ALA A 281 3.31 16.80 20.59
CA ALA A 281 1.92 17.16 20.30
C ALA A 281 1.62 18.67 20.45
N THR A 282 2.45 19.41 21.19
CA THR A 282 2.35 20.87 21.38
C THR A 282 3.05 21.69 20.31
N GLU A 283 3.69 21.04 19.34
CA GLU A 283 4.41 21.72 18.27
C GLU A 283 3.47 22.46 17.31
N LYS A 284 3.98 23.55 16.73
CA LYS A 284 3.18 24.37 15.81
C LYS A 284 2.73 23.61 14.56
N TYR A 285 3.53 22.63 14.13
CA TYR A 285 3.21 21.81 12.99
C TYR A 285 3.67 20.37 13.18
N ILE A 286 2.73 19.45 13.00
CA ILE A 286 2.98 18.01 12.89
C ILE A 286 2.43 17.56 11.54
N PRO A 287 3.21 16.79 10.75
CA PRO A 287 2.74 16.25 9.47
C PRO A 287 1.42 15.48 9.60
N PRO A 288 0.43 15.68 8.70
CA PRO A 288 -0.90 15.09 8.85
C PRO A 288 -0.91 13.57 9.06
N LYS A 289 -0.07 12.82 8.35
CA LYS A 289 0.03 11.35 8.48
C LYS A 289 0.53 10.88 9.87
N LEU A 290 1.16 11.78 10.63
CA LEU A 290 1.68 11.49 11.98
C LEU A 290 0.84 12.11 13.10
N ARG A 291 -0.32 12.72 12.79
CA ARG A 291 -1.23 13.30 13.78
C ARG A 291 -2.11 12.26 14.46
N ASN A 292 -1.49 11.22 14.97
CA ASN A 292 -2.19 10.18 15.73
C ASN A 292 -1.35 9.81 16.96
N MET A 293 -1.92 10.05 18.15
CA MET A 293 -1.26 9.71 19.41
C MET A 293 -1.50 8.27 19.85
N PHE A 294 -2.44 7.57 19.23
CA PHE A 294 -2.82 6.21 19.59
C PHE A 294 -2.10 5.17 18.72
N ILE A 295 -0.80 5.37 18.55
CA ILE A 295 0.06 4.47 17.77
C ILE A 295 1.29 4.09 18.56
N GLN A 296 1.63 2.82 18.53
CA GLN A 296 2.86 2.26 19.08
C GLN A 296 3.76 1.78 17.95
N ASP A 297 5.05 2.07 18.04
CA ASP A 297 6.04 1.56 17.11
C ASP A 297 6.30 0.07 17.37
N VAL A 298 5.94 -0.77 16.42
CA VAL A 298 6.10 -2.23 16.45
C VAL A 298 7.04 -2.74 15.35
N THR A 299 7.80 -1.86 14.71
CA THR A 299 8.67 -2.20 13.56
C THR A 299 9.60 -3.38 13.87
N ALA A 300 10.18 -3.41 15.09
CA ALA A 300 11.10 -4.46 15.50
C ALA A 300 10.43 -5.83 15.76
N GLU A 301 9.10 -5.89 15.88
CA GLU A 301 8.37 -7.17 15.93
C GLU A 301 8.36 -7.88 14.57
N TYR A 302 8.46 -7.13 13.48
CA TYR A 302 8.35 -7.63 12.11
C TYR A 302 9.69 -7.87 11.43
N MET A 303 10.69 -7.05 11.72
CA MET A 303 11.95 -7.07 10.99
C MET A 303 13.13 -6.52 11.77
N PRO A 304 14.36 -6.84 11.35
CA PRO A 304 15.55 -6.16 11.84
C PRO A 304 15.51 -4.66 11.55
N THR A 305 15.88 -3.84 12.52
CA THR A 305 15.86 -2.38 12.45
C THR A 305 17.23 -1.77 12.75
N ILE A 306 17.34 -0.47 12.48
CA ILE A 306 18.49 0.36 12.80
C ILE A 306 18.04 1.66 13.50
N ASP A 307 18.79 2.11 14.49
CA ASP A 307 18.67 3.46 15.01
C ASP A 307 19.55 4.42 14.18
N ILE A 308 18.88 5.35 13.51
CA ILE A 308 19.54 6.32 12.62
C ILE A 308 19.89 7.56 13.42
N ARG A 309 21.18 7.91 13.43
CA ARG A 309 21.71 9.07 14.15
C ARG A 309 22.26 10.09 13.16
N ILE A 310 21.68 11.30 13.16
CA ILE A 310 22.04 12.41 12.26
C ILE A 310 22.54 13.57 13.09
N SER A 311 23.67 14.17 12.72
CA SER A 311 24.17 15.40 13.34
C SER A 311 23.25 16.56 12.98
N LEU A 312 22.80 17.30 14.01
CA LEU A 312 22.02 18.51 13.83
C LEU A 312 22.94 19.62 13.31
N GLN A 313 22.61 20.15 12.15
CA GLN A 313 23.16 21.44 11.73
C GLN A 313 22.48 22.53 12.55
N GLU A 314 23.14 23.70 12.73
CA GLU A 314 22.64 24.84 13.53
C GLU A 314 21.25 25.37 13.12
N SER A 315 20.66 24.84 12.08
CA SER A 315 19.42 25.30 11.45
C SER A 315 18.10 24.90 12.15
N LEU A 316 18.14 23.98 13.13
CA LEU A 316 16.92 23.65 13.89
C LEU A 316 16.65 24.74 14.91
N LYS A 317 15.55 25.48 14.71
CA LYS A 317 15.07 26.46 15.70
C LYS A 317 14.54 25.72 16.92
N SER A 318 14.76 26.30 18.10
CA SER A 318 14.19 25.78 19.35
C SER A 318 12.68 25.56 19.21
N GLY A 319 12.20 24.36 19.55
CA GLY A 319 10.78 23.98 19.48
C GLY A 319 10.33 23.39 18.13
N GLN A 320 11.26 22.96 17.27
CA GLN A 320 10.95 22.19 16.07
C GLN A 320 11.39 20.74 16.26
N SER A 321 10.45 19.78 16.05
CA SER A 321 10.79 18.37 16.01
C SER A 321 11.34 17.98 14.64
N PRO A 322 12.40 17.17 14.60
CA PRO A 322 12.88 16.56 13.38
C PRO A 322 12.02 15.35 12.99
N PHE A 323 11.82 15.16 11.70
CA PHE A 323 11.11 14.01 11.14
C PHE A 323 12.02 13.30 10.14
N ILE A 324 11.89 11.97 10.04
CA ILE A 324 12.50 11.19 8.98
C ILE A 324 11.46 10.88 7.91
N ALA A 325 11.83 11.03 6.65
CA ALA A 325 10.95 10.91 5.52
C ALA A 325 11.50 9.94 4.47
N ILE A 326 10.60 9.36 3.71
CA ILE A 326 10.86 8.59 2.49
C ILE A 326 10.22 9.28 1.29
N TYR A 327 10.64 8.92 0.09
CA TYR A 327 10.05 9.47 -1.14
C TYR A 327 8.81 8.66 -1.54
N ASP A 328 7.63 9.32 -1.62
CA ASP A 328 6.35 8.67 -1.92
C ASP A 328 5.95 8.74 -3.40
N GLY A 329 6.89 9.11 -4.27
CA GLY A 329 6.66 9.26 -5.70
C GLY A 329 6.39 10.70 -6.14
N ASN A 330 6.13 11.63 -5.22
CA ASN A 330 5.98 13.06 -5.49
C ASN A 330 6.83 13.92 -4.56
N ASN A 331 6.84 13.58 -3.26
CA ASN A 331 7.47 14.37 -2.22
C ASN A 331 8.17 13.47 -1.21
N TRP A 332 9.00 14.09 -0.38
CA TRP A 332 9.49 13.48 0.84
C TRP A 332 8.38 13.46 1.89
N THR A 333 7.87 12.27 2.18
CA THR A 333 6.76 12.06 3.13
C THR A 333 7.29 11.56 4.46
N PRO A 334 7.04 12.26 5.57
CA PRO A 334 7.49 11.86 6.89
C PRO A 334 6.80 10.58 7.36
N VAL A 335 7.60 9.68 7.94
CA VAL A 335 7.15 8.39 8.44
C VAL A 335 7.39 8.20 9.94
N TYR A 336 8.24 9.02 10.57
CA TYR A 336 8.50 9.00 12.00
C TYR A 336 9.09 10.32 12.49
N TRP A 337 9.03 10.55 13.80
CA TRP A 337 9.65 11.68 14.48
C TRP A 337 10.98 11.28 15.12
N GLY A 338 11.86 12.24 15.31
CA GLY A 338 13.17 12.03 15.94
C GLY A 338 13.24 12.56 17.36
N LYS A 339 14.14 11.98 18.15
CA LYS A 339 14.51 12.43 19.49
C LYS A 339 15.79 13.23 19.43
N ILE A 340 15.77 14.47 19.91
CA ILE A 340 16.98 15.30 20.00
C ILE A 340 17.81 14.83 21.21
N ALA A 341 19.06 14.46 20.96
CA ALA A 341 20.03 14.00 21.95
C ALA A 341 21.34 14.79 21.78
N GLY A 342 21.46 15.90 22.47
CA GLY A 342 22.59 16.84 22.35
C GLY A 342 22.66 17.44 20.95
N SER A 343 23.77 17.25 20.24
CA SER A 343 24.00 17.73 18.87
C SER A 343 23.50 16.79 17.79
N HIS A 344 22.73 15.77 18.12
CA HIS A 344 22.22 14.77 17.19
C HIS A 344 20.71 14.59 17.32
N VAL A 345 20.10 14.14 16.25
CA VAL A 345 18.76 13.54 16.29
C VAL A 345 18.88 12.03 16.11
N VAL A 346 18.07 11.28 16.84
CA VAL A 346 17.98 9.82 16.75
C VAL A 346 16.58 9.45 16.29
N PHE A 347 16.50 8.67 15.19
CA PHE A 347 15.30 8.03 14.71
C PHE A 347 15.39 6.55 15.03
N GLU A 348 14.60 6.09 15.99
CA GLU A 348 14.70 4.75 16.53
C GLU A 348 14.02 3.71 15.65
N ARG A 349 14.58 2.49 15.61
CA ARG A 349 13.99 1.29 14.98
C ARG A 349 13.48 1.52 13.55
N MET A 350 14.28 2.14 12.71
CA MET A 350 13.95 2.37 11.30
C MET A 350 14.21 1.13 10.44
N GLY A 351 13.39 0.96 9.40
CA GLY A 351 13.52 -0.14 8.44
C GLY A 351 14.79 -0.03 7.59
N LEU A 352 15.29 -1.19 7.16
CA LEU A 352 16.50 -1.32 6.34
C LEU A 352 16.19 -1.24 4.83
N ASN A 353 17.23 -1.16 4.00
CA ASN A 353 17.14 -1.10 2.53
C ASN A 353 16.27 0.06 2.00
N THR A 354 16.29 1.19 2.68
CA THR A 354 15.41 2.33 2.42
C THR A 354 16.23 3.61 2.26
N CYS A 355 15.83 4.44 1.31
CA CYS A 355 16.35 5.78 1.16
C CYS A 355 15.55 6.76 2.03
N TYR A 356 16.25 7.47 2.89
CA TYR A 356 15.69 8.44 3.84
C TYR A 356 16.26 9.85 3.65
N ILE A 357 15.52 10.83 4.15
CA ILE A 357 16.00 12.18 4.42
C ILE A 357 15.45 12.64 5.78
N ALA A 358 16.23 13.42 6.51
CA ALA A 358 15.72 14.08 7.71
C ALA A 358 15.19 15.48 7.36
N LEU A 359 14.01 15.81 7.91
CA LEU A 359 13.28 17.05 7.66
C LEU A 359 12.93 17.75 8.98
N ALA A 360 12.79 19.07 8.93
CA ALA A 360 12.02 19.86 9.87
C ALA A 360 10.89 20.59 9.11
N TYR A 361 9.95 21.17 9.84
CA TYR A 361 8.86 21.95 9.25
C TYR A 361 8.82 23.36 9.84
N ASP A 362 8.55 24.34 8.99
CA ASP A 362 8.23 25.68 9.47
C ASP A 362 6.79 25.78 10.00
N SER A 363 6.40 26.93 10.53
CA SER A 363 5.05 27.17 11.06
C SER A 363 3.94 27.10 10.00
N ASN A 364 4.29 27.16 8.72
CA ASN A 364 3.36 27.08 7.60
C ASN A 364 3.26 25.66 7.04
N GLY A 365 4.07 24.73 7.56
CA GLY A 365 4.11 23.33 7.11
C GLY A 365 5.02 23.10 5.91
N ASN A 366 5.91 24.02 5.58
CA ASN A 366 6.91 23.80 4.54
C ASN A 366 8.04 22.91 5.08
N ALA A 367 8.36 21.85 4.33
CA ALA A 367 9.44 20.94 4.67
C ALA A 367 10.82 21.59 4.43
N ILE A 368 11.70 21.46 5.40
CA ILE A 368 13.08 21.96 5.36
C ILE A 368 14.01 20.75 5.56
N PRO A 369 14.77 20.33 4.54
CA PRO A 369 15.77 19.28 4.71
C PRO A 369 16.83 19.68 5.74
N ILE A 370 17.09 18.78 6.69
CA ILE A 370 18.13 18.93 7.73
C ILE A 370 19.24 17.90 7.59
N SER A 371 19.15 17.04 6.58
CA SER A 371 20.22 16.14 6.15
C SER A 371 20.23 16.03 4.64
N LYS A 372 21.33 15.51 4.08
CA LYS A 372 21.34 14.94 2.72
C LYS A 372 20.52 13.64 2.73
N PRO A 373 19.99 13.17 1.57
CA PRO A 373 19.44 11.83 1.45
C PRO A 373 20.49 10.78 1.79
N PHE A 374 20.07 9.67 2.37
CA PHE A 374 20.96 8.56 2.73
C PHE A 374 20.26 7.20 2.62
N LEU A 375 21.04 6.16 2.40
CA LEU A 375 20.59 4.77 2.39
C LEU A 375 20.87 4.11 3.74
N ALA A 376 19.86 3.47 4.30
CA ALA A 376 20.03 2.53 5.41
C ALA A 376 20.09 1.11 4.84
N SER A 377 21.28 0.54 4.73
CA SER A 377 21.52 -0.76 4.08
C SER A 377 21.09 -1.96 4.93
N ALA A 378 20.99 -3.14 4.31
CA ALA A 378 20.74 -4.42 5.00
C ALA A 378 21.80 -4.73 6.08
N SER A 379 23.04 -4.28 5.88
CA SER A 379 24.15 -4.44 6.83
C SER A 379 24.14 -3.42 7.97
N LYS A 380 23.05 -2.66 8.12
CA LYS A 380 22.89 -1.60 9.11
C LYS A 380 23.91 -0.45 8.96
N HIS A 381 24.30 -0.17 7.74
CA HIS A 381 25.20 0.94 7.41
C HIS A 381 24.41 2.11 6.85
N ILE A 382 24.78 3.34 7.23
CA ILE A 382 24.19 4.57 6.71
C ILE A 382 25.16 5.17 5.70
N GLN A 383 24.71 5.34 4.46
CA GLN A 383 25.49 5.94 3.38
C GLN A 383 24.78 7.18 2.86
N PHE A 384 25.35 8.35 3.07
CA PHE A 384 24.86 9.59 2.47
C PHE A 384 25.05 9.57 0.95
N ILE A 385 24.05 10.10 0.24
CA ILE A 385 24.06 10.21 -1.22
C ILE A 385 24.43 11.65 -1.56
N GLU A 386 25.58 11.80 -2.22
CA GLU A 386 26.10 13.09 -2.67
C GLU A 386 26.49 12.97 -4.15
N PRO A 387 25.91 13.81 -5.02
CA PRO A 387 26.25 13.77 -6.44
C PRO A 387 27.70 14.20 -6.64
N ASP A 388 28.43 13.44 -7.44
CA ASP A 388 29.76 13.84 -7.93
C ASP A 388 29.59 14.64 -9.23
N THR A 389 29.52 15.95 -9.11
CA THR A 389 29.35 16.87 -10.25
C THR A 389 30.66 17.13 -11.04
N SER A 390 31.74 16.46 -10.67
CA SER A 390 32.99 16.46 -11.46
C SER A 390 33.10 15.26 -12.41
N ALA A 391 32.28 14.22 -12.19
CA ALA A 391 32.26 12.99 -12.96
C ALA A 391 30.85 12.68 -13.48
N PHE A 392 30.73 12.47 -14.77
CA PHE A 392 29.44 12.23 -15.43
C PHE A 392 29.45 10.91 -16.18
N ARG A 393 28.24 10.40 -16.44
CA ARG A 393 27.98 9.19 -17.21
C ARG A 393 26.71 9.28 -18.04
N THR A 394 26.54 8.34 -18.95
CA THR A 394 25.28 8.09 -19.64
C THR A 394 24.57 6.96 -18.94
N ILE A 395 23.27 7.10 -18.70
CA ILE A 395 22.42 6.04 -18.16
C ILE A 395 21.31 5.69 -19.15
N ARG A 396 20.94 4.41 -19.20
CA ARG A 396 19.85 3.90 -20.02
C ARG A 396 18.74 3.38 -19.12
N LEU A 397 17.52 3.86 -19.33
CA LEU A 397 16.33 3.51 -18.57
C LEU A 397 15.30 2.81 -19.44
N ASN A 398 14.81 1.65 -19.01
CA ASN A 398 13.73 0.92 -19.65
C ASN A 398 12.40 1.09 -18.92
N ARG A 399 12.44 1.64 -17.71
CA ARG A 399 11.29 1.82 -16.81
C ARG A 399 11.44 3.10 -16.01
N LYS A 400 10.31 3.62 -15.55
CA LYS A 400 10.22 4.79 -14.65
C LYS A 400 9.86 4.42 -13.20
N TYR A 401 9.69 3.13 -12.90
CA TYR A 401 9.24 2.61 -11.61
C TYR A 401 9.73 1.18 -11.40
N PRO A 402 10.00 0.72 -10.16
CA PRO A 402 10.42 -0.65 -9.91
C PRO A 402 9.38 -1.66 -10.40
N LEU A 403 9.84 -2.82 -10.82
CA LEU A 403 8.97 -3.91 -11.23
C LEU A 403 8.32 -4.53 -9.98
N GLY A 404 7.00 -4.55 -9.93
CA GLY A 404 6.26 -5.25 -8.88
C GLY A 404 6.36 -6.79 -9.03
N ASP A 405 6.38 -7.50 -7.92
CA ASP A 405 6.51 -8.97 -7.90
C ASP A 405 5.38 -9.69 -8.63
N ASN A 406 4.18 -9.14 -8.60
CA ASN A 406 3.03 -9.67 -9.34
C ASN A 406 3.33 -9.72 -10.84
N VAL A 407 3.92 -8.66 -11.38
CA VAL A 407 4.30 -8.59 -12.79
C VAL A 407 5.51 -9.49 -13.07
N PHE A 408 6.45 -9.57 -12.15
CA PHE A 408 7.61 -10.46 -12.26
C PHE A 408 7.20 -11.94 -12.35
N SER A 409 6.23 -12.37 -11.53
CA SER A 409 5.72 -13.74 -11.55
C SER A 409 4.99 -14.09 -12.86
N ILE A 410 4.24 -13.14 -13.43
CA ILE A 410 3.58 -13.30 -14.74
C ILE A 410 4.65 -13.40 -15.84
N ARG A 411 5.65 -12.56 -15.83
CA ARG A 411 6.72 -12.51 -16.84
C ARG A 411 7.63 -13.73 -16.88
N LYS A 412 7.81 -14.44 -15.76
CA LYS A 412 8.54 -15.71 -15.72
C LYS A 412 7.94 -16.77 -16.66
N LYS A 413 6.66 -16.63 -17.01
CA LYS A 413 5.91 -17.54 -17.87
C LYS A 413 5.93 -17.14 -19.34
N ILE A 414 6.50 -15.98 -19.69
CA ILE A 414 6.50 -15.45 -21.05
C ILE A 414 7.75 -15.94 -21.77
N THR A 415 7.57 -16.81 -22.74
CA THR A 415 8.60 -17.22 -23.69
C THR A 415 8.47 -16.43 -24.99
N GLY A 416 9.50 -16.46 -25.80
CA GLY A 416 9.64 -15.69 -27.02
C GLY A 416 8.46 -15.69 -27.97
N GLY A 417 8.67 -15.22 -29.15
CA GLY A 417 7.71 -15.23 -30.25
C GLY A 417 8.46 -14.99 -31.55
N ILE A 418 7.77 -15.12 -32.66
CA ILE A 418 8.37 -14.97 -34.00
C ILE A 418 7.73 -13.79 -34.72
N ILE A 419 8.55 -13.04 -35.41
CA ILE A 419 8.11 -12.04 -36.38
C ILE A 419 8.26 -12.65 -37.77
N GLU A 420 7.17 -12.65 -38.51
CA GLU A 420 7.10 -13.20 -39.85
C GLU A 420 6.49 -12.20 -40.83
N THR A 421 6.75 -12.42 -42.09
CA THR A 421 6.18 -11.67 -43.22
C THR A 421 5.50 -12.60 -44.20
N SER A 422 4.62 -12.04 -45.03
CA SER A 422 3.96 -12.74 -46.14
C SER A 422 3.72 -11.79 -47.30
N GLU A 423 3.62 -12.34 -48.49
CA GLU A 423 3.19 -11.61 -49.70
C GLU A 423 1.67 -11.45 -49.79
N ASN A 424 0.91 -12.27 -49.05
CA ASN A 424 -0.54 -12.22 -49.06
C ASN A 424 -1.13 -12.02 -47.64
N ARG A 425 -2.37 -11.53 -47.61
CA ARG A 425 -3.11 -11.20 -46.40
C ARG A 425 -3.46 -12.42 -45.54
N GLU A 426 -3.50 -13.59 -46.15
CA GLU A 426 -3.94 -14.84 -45.49
C GLU A 426 -2.77 -15.52 -44.75
N PHE A 427 -1.53 -15.09 -45.02
CA PHE A 427 -0.30 -15.69 -44.46
C PHE A 427 -0.14 -17.18 -44.82
N ASP A 428 -0.56 -17.57 -46.02
CA ASP A 428 -0.44 -18.96 -46.50
C ASP A 428 1.03 -19.42 -46.61
N HIS A 429 1.91 -18.48 -46.95
CA HIS A 429 3.36 -18.69 -46.99
C HIS A 429 4.04 -17.60 -46.20
N THR A 430 4.72 -17.98 -45.09
CA THR A 430 5.41 -17.04 -44.24
C THR A 430 6.92 -17.19 -44.32
N LYS A 431 7.61 -16.08 -44.13
CA LYS A 431 9.04 -16.03 -43.96
C LYS A 431 9.36 -15.50 -42.57
N LYS A 432 10.05 -16.29 -41.74
CA LYS A 432 10.56 -15.85 -40.45
C LYS A 432 11.61 -14.78 -40.66
N ILE A 433 11.42 -13.62 -40.02
CA ILE A 433 12.35 -12.47 -40.07
C ILE A 433 13.16 -12.37 -38.80
N ALA A 434 12.51 -12.54 -37.63
CA ALA A 434 13.16 -12.44 -36.35
C ALA A 434 12.51 -13.36 -35.32
N GLU A 435 13.26 -13.62 -34.26
CA GLU A 435 12.78 -14.30 -33.06
C GLU A 435 12.96 -13.37 -31.87
N LEU A 436 11.90 -13.22 -31.07
CA LEU A 436 11.96 -12.44 -29.85
C LEU A 436 12.70 -13.23 -28.77
N PRO A 437 13.63 -12.60 -28.03
CA PRO A 437 14.39 -13.28 -27.00
C PRO A 437 13.50 -13.93 -25.95
N GLN A 438 13.88 -15.10 -25.49
CA GLN A 438 13.27 -15.77 -24.34
C GLN A 438 13.76 -15.15 -23.04
N GLY A 439 12.92 -15.07 -22.00
CA GLY A 439 13.30 -14.65 -20.66
C GLY A 439 12.45 -13.50 -20.07
N ASN A 440 12.88 -13.03 -18.93
CA ASN A 440 12.17 -12.03 -18.10
C ASN A 440 12.27 -10.58 -18.61
N LEU A 441 12.57 -10.36 -19.87
CA LEU A 441 12.69 -9.02 -20.43
C LEU A 441 11.36 -8.28 -20.37
N THR A 442 11.40 -7.06 -19.84
CA THR A 442 10.21 -6.20 -19.72
C THR A 442 9.80 -5.63 -21.07
N ASN A 443 10.78 -5.31 -21.87
CA ASN A 443 10.71 -4.73 -23.19
C ASN A 443 12.00 -5.03 -23.90
N GLY A 444 12.01 -4.90 -25.21
CA GLY A 444 13.19 -5.15 -26.03
C GLY A 444 13.06 -4.59 -27.41
N THR A 445 14.18 -4.57 -28.12
CA THR A 445 14.28 -4.12 -29.49
C THR A 445 15.02 -5.19 -30.29
N VAL A 446 14.47 -5.56 -31.43
CA VAL A 446 15.11 -6.45 -32.40
C VAL A 446 15.42 -5.63 -33.65
N PHE A 447 16.67 -5.62 -34.06
CA PHE A 447 17.14 -4.99 -35.31
C PHE A 447 17.02 -5.98 -36.44
N LEU A 448 16.55 -5.51 -37.58
CA LEU A 448 16.31 -6.32 -38.76
C LEU A 448 17.31 -5.98 -39.85
N ASP A 449 17.64 -6.98 -40.68
CA ASP A 449 18.47 -6.75 -41.88
C ASP A 449 17.71 -5.92 -42.91
N LYS A 450 18.36 -4.94 -43.51
CA LYS A 450 17.78 -3.86 -44.34
C LYS A 450 17.07 -4.28 -45.65
N ASN A 451 16.83 -5.57 -45.91
CA ASN A 451 16.36 -6.04 -47.20
C ASN A 451 14.99 -6.74 -47.17
N ALA A 452 14.16 -6.47 -46.16
CA ALA A 452 12.86 -7.10 -46.02
C ALA A 452 11.74 -6.07 -46.26
N GLU A 453 11.38 -5.87 -47.52
CA GLU A 453 10.29 -4.99 -47.93
C GLU A 453 9.01 -5.82 -48.13
N TYR A 454 8.09 -5.78 -47.15
CA TYR A 454 6.85 -6.53 -47.17
C TYR A 454 5.67 -5.66 -46.72
N ARG A 455 4.48 -5.97 -47.28
CA ARG A 455 3.23 -5.30 -46.87
C ARG A 455 2.63 -5.94 -45.63
N TYR A 456 2.68 -7.29 -45.51
CA TYR A 456 2.03 -8.04 -44.46
C TYR A 456 3.04 -8.59 -43.47
N TRP A 457 2.85 -8.25 -42.21
CA TRP A 457 3.68 -8.69 -41.10
C TRP A 457 2.82 -9.37 -40.06
N ARG A 458 3.34 -10.32 -39.32
CA ARG A 458 2.65 -10.91 -38.17
C ARG A 458 3.61 -11.17 -37.02
N PHE A 459 3.03 -11.08 -35.82
CA PHE A 459 3.64 -11.62 -34.61
C PHE A 459 2.97 -12.93 -34.29
N THR A 460 3.73 -14.02 -34.10
CA THR A 460 3.27 -15.34 -33.69
C THR A 460 3.86 -15.69 -32.34
N SER A 461 3.02 -16.13 -31.39
CA SER A 461 3.52 -16.58 -30.08
C SER A 461 4.25 -17.93 -30.20
N SER A 462 5.07 -18.28 -29.19
CA SER A 462 5.69 -19.60 -29.15
C SER A 462 4.69 -20.68 -28.73
N ASP A 463 4.87 -21.91 -29.20
CA ASP A 463 3.96 -23.05 -29.03
C ASP A 463 3.85 -23.57 -27.58
N THR A 464 4.78 -23.23 -26.70
CA THR A 464 4.94 -23.89 -25.40
C THR A 464 4.38 -23.12 -24.21
N SER A 465 4.02 -21.83 -24.36
CA SER A 465 3.58 -21.02 -23.22
C SER A 465 2.75 -19.80 -23.61
N GLN A 466 2.10 -19.21 -22.61
CA GLN A 466 1.41 -17.95 -22.75
C GLN A 466 2.38 -16.82 -23.06
N CYS A 467 2.12 -16.08 -24.13
CA CYS A 467 2.84 -14.87 -24.50
C CYS A 467 1.89 -13.67 -24.45
N ASP A 468 2.11 -12.81 -23.44
CA ASP A 468 1.33 -11.60 -23.25
C ASP A 468 2.14 -10.39 -23.74
N MET A 469 1.63 -9.71 -24.79
CA MET A 469 2.25 -8.55 -25.40
C MET A 469 1.37 -7.32 -25.16
N ALA A 470 1.90 -6.30 -24.46
CA ALA A 470 1.19 -5.05 -24.26
C ALA A 470 1.29 -4.17 -25.52
N GLU A 471 2.50 -3.98 -26.05
CA GLU A 471 2.73 -3.11 -27.20
C GLU A 471 3.77 -3.68 -28.14
N ILE A 472 3.59 -3.44 -29.45
CA ILE A 472 4.58 -3.66 -30.49
C ILE A 472 4.70 -2.41 -31.38
N TYR A 473 5.94 -2.02 -31.68
CA TYR A 473 6.25 -0.85 -32.50
C TYR A 473 7.12 -1.26 -33.67
N PHE A 474 6.74 -0.84 -34.87
CA PHE A 474 7.49 -1.05 -36.10
C PHE A 474 8.14 0.27 -36.54
N TYR A 475 9.42 0.23 -36.90
CA TYR A 475 10.18 1.41 -37.31
C TYR A 475 10.70 1.25 -38.74
N ASP A 476 10.57 2.33 -39.51
CA ASP A 476 11.17 2.42 -40.84
C ASP A 476 12.70 2.66 -40.79
N GLU A 477 13.30 2.82 -41.95
CA GLU A 477 14.73 3.08 -42.08
C GLU A 477 15.19 4.44 -41.55
N HIS A 478 14.24 5.36 -41.27
CA HIS A 478 14.49 6.68 -40.71
C HIS A 478 14.21 6.73 -39.19
N ASP A 479 14.05 5.57 -38.58
CA ASP A 479 13.76 5.43 -37.14
C ASP A 479 12.40 6.03 -36.73
N SER A 480 11.46 6.13 -37.68
CA SER A 480 10.12 6.62 -37.46
C SER A 480 9.15 5.47 -37.23
N ILE A 481 8.27 5.62 -36.22
CA ILE A 481 7.22 4.61 -35.97
C ILE A 481 6.21 4.64 -37.10
N ILE A 482 5.95 3.47 -37.67
CA ILE A 482 4.91 3.26 -38.68
C ILE A 482 3.86 2.31 -38.12
N GLN A 483 2.58 2.58 -38.44
CA GLN A 483 1.45 1.80 -37.95
C GLN A 483 0.90 0.89 -39.05
N GLY A 484 0.74 -0.40 -38.71
CA GLY A 484 0.03 -1.36 -39.54
C GLY A 484 -1.41 -1.54 -39.01
N ASN A 485 -2.38 -1.67 -39.93
CA ASN A 485 -3.74 -2.00 -39.57
C ASN A 485 -3.82 -3.47 -39.14
N ILE A 486 -4.41 -3.75 -37.97
CA ILE A 486 -4.64 -5.13 -37.54
C ILE A 486 -5.69 -5.77 -38.42
N ILE A 487 -5.35 -6.87 -39.09
CA ILE A 487 -6.18 -7.48 -40.12
C ILE A 487 -6.72 -8.87 -39.76
N LYS A 488 -6.00 -9.60 -38.89
CA LYS A 488 -6.39 -10.96 -38.51
C LYS A 488 -5.75 -11.33 -37.17
N CYS A 489 -6.47 -12.15 -36.42
CA CYS A 489 -5.99 -12.74 -35.17
C CYS A 489 -6.59 -14.15 -35.05
N THR A 490 -5.79 -15.12 -34.62
CA THR A 490 -6.28 -16.49 -34.38
C THR A 490 -6.85 -16.68 -32.99
N ASN A 491 -6.53 -15.80 -32.05
CA ASN A 491 -7.03 -15.91 -30.68
C ASN A 491 -8.46 -15.41 -30.55
N SER A 492 -9.31 -16.22 -29.94
CA SER A 492 -10.73 -15.98 -29.68
C SER A 492 -11.03 -15.59 -28.21
N ILE A 493 -10.04 -15.18 -27.43
CA ILE A 493 -10.29 -14.72 -26.05
C ILE A 493 -10.95 -13.35 -26.11
N PHE A 494 -12.27 -13.34 -25.97
CA PHE A 494 -13.12 -12.15 -26.01
C PHE A 494 -13.21 -11.44 -24.66
N ASP A 495 -12.08 -11.10 -24.07
CA ASP A 495 -12.03 -10.14 -22.97
C ASP A 495 -11.54 -8.80 -23.52
N LYS A 496 -12.21 -7.68 -23.17
CA LYS A 496 -11.80 -6.33 -23.59
C LYS A 496 -10.34 -6.02 -23.21
N SER A 497 -9.83 -6.64 -22.17
CA SER A 497 -8.46 -6.46 -21.69
C SER A 497 -7.41 -7.30 -22.45
N ASN A 498 -7.80 -8.25 -23.30
CA ASN A 498 -6.91 -9.26 -23.88
C ASN A 498 -7.07 -9.47 -25.40
N ASN A 499 -7.64 -8.52 -26.12
CA ASN A 499 -7.90 -8.67 -27.56
C ASN A 499 -6.70 -8.26 -28.44
N ALA A 500 -6.77 -8.58 -29.73
CA ALA A 500 -5.69 -8.30 -30.68
C ALA A 500 -5.38 -6.79 -30.84
N ALA A 501 -6.38 -5.93 -30.71
CA ALA A 501 -6.17 -4.48 -30.86
C ALA A 501 -5.26 -3.91 -29.77
N ASN A 502 -5.23 -4.54 -28.62
CA ASN A 502 -4.42 -4.10 -27.47
C ASN A 502 -2.90 -4.18 -27.71
N ILE A 503 -2.44 -4.87 -28.75
CA ILE A 503 -1.00 -4.97 -29.05
C ILE A 503 -0.42 -3.68 -29.65
N ALA A 504 -1.28 -2.72 -30.02
CA ALA A 504 -0.85 -1.46 -30.65
C ALA A 504 -1.82 -0.29 -30.35
N ASP A 505 -2.48 -0.31 -29.19
CA ASP A 505 -3.44 0.72 -28.77
C ASP A 505 -2.81 1.88 -27.98
N GLY A 506 -1.55 1.75 -27.59
CA GLY A 506 -0.81 2.74 -26.83
C GLY A 506 -1.09 2.69 -25.32
N ASP A 507 -1.86 1.71 -24.83
CA ASP A 507 -2.14 1.50 -23.40
C ASP A 507 -1.38 0.28 -22.87
N GLN A 508 -0.29 0.51 -22.15
CA GLN A 508 0.53 -0.55 -21.56
C GLN A 508 -0.21 -1.41 -20.51
N LEU A 509 -1.40 -1.02 -20.06
CA LEU A 509 -2.20 -1.80 -19.08
C LEU A 509 -3.10 -2.84 -19.77
N THR A 510 -3.33 -2.70 -21.07
CA THR A 510 -3.97 -3.70 -21.90
C THR A 510 -2.94 -4.63 -22.54
N ASN A 511 -3.34 -5.77 -23.05
CA ASN A 511 -2.42 -6.68 -23.72
C ASN A 511 -3.14 -7.63 -24.70
N PHE A 512 -2.41 -8.08 -25.68
CA PHE A 512 -2.76 -9.27 -26.47
C PHE A 512 -2.23 -10.51 -25.74
N SER A 513 -3.15 -11.43 -25.38
CA SER A 513 -2.79 -12.71 -24.78
C SER A 513 -2.88 -13.81 -25.81
N ALA A 514 -1.76 -14.44 -26.09
CA ALA A 514 -1.63 -15.53 -27.05
C ALA A 514 -1.28 -16.85 -26.35
N LYS A 515 -1.79 -17.95 -26.88
CA LYS A 515 -1.45 -19.32 -26.47
C LYS A 515 -1.11 -20.17 -27.67
N GLY A 516 -0.12 -21.04 -27.52
CA GLY A 516 0.30 -21.89 -28.62
C GLY A 516 0.79 -21.06 -29.79
N GLU A 517 0.36 -21.41 -30.98
CA GLU A 517 0.72 -20.73 -32.24
C GLU A 517 -0.20 -19.55 -32.60
N ASP A 518 -0.88 -18.96 -31.63
CA ASP A 518 -1.70 -17.77 -31.86
C ASP A 518 -0.88 -16.63 -32.44
N TRP A 519 -1.47 -15.90 -33.37
CA TRP A 519 -0.82 -14.79 -34.05
C TRP A 519 -1.74 -13.61 -34.33
N VAL A 520 -1.13 -12.44 -34.54
CA VAL A 520 -1.79 -11.21 -34.97
C VAL A 520 -1.08 -10.64 -36.20
N GLY A 521 -1.84 -10.31 -37.22
CA GLY A 521 -1.35 -9.78 -38.50
C GLY A 521 -1.55 -8.30 -38.66
N PHE A 522 -0.61 -7.65 -39.35
CA PHE A 522 -0.59 -6.22 -39.65
C PHE A 522 -0.49 -5.99 -41.16
N ASP A 523 -1.36 -5.11 -41.70
CA ASP A 523 -1.32 -4.62 -43.10
C ASP A 523 -0.85 -3.16 -43.10
N PHE A 524 0.32 -2.90 -43.66
CA PHE A 524 0.87 -1.56 -43.84
C PHE A 524 0.35 -0.85 -45.09
N CYS A 525 -0.64 -1.41 -45.81
CA CYS A 525 -1.24 -0.89 -47.02
C CYS A 525 -0.29 -0.78 -48.24
N ARG A 526 1.00 -0.91 -48.03
CA ARG A 526 2.08 -0.93 -49.03
C ARG A 526 3.26 -1.74 -48.51
N PRO A 527 4.13 -2.22 -49.38
CA PRO A 527 5.40 -2.77 -48.92
C PRO A 527 6.18 -1.71 -48.12
N VAL A 528 6.72 -2.11 -46.96
CA VAL A 528 7.50 -1.27 -46.05
C VAL A 528 8.78 -1.98 -45.66
N ASN A 529 9.86 -1.18 -45.56
CA ASN A 529 11.11 -1.66 -45.03
C ASN A 529 11.17 -1.38 -43.53
N ILE A 530 11.05 -2.45 -42.73
CA ILE A 530 11.13 -2.37 -41.27
C ILE A 530 12.58 -2.55 -40.86
N SER A 531 13.17 -1.54 -40.20
CA SER A 531 14.57 -1.56 -39.74
C SER A 531 14.71 -2.20 -38.35
N LYS A 532 13.72 -2.00 -37.50
CA LYS A 532 13.68 -2.57 -36.16
C LYS A 532 12.25 -2.74 -35.66
N ILE A 533 12.07 -3.60 -34.69
CA ILE A 533 10.80 -3.83 -33.98
C ILE A 533 11.10 -3.74 -32.50
N SER A 534 10.39 -2.84 -31.81
CA SER A 534 10.42 -2.76 -30.35
C SER A 534 9.12 -3.25 -29.74
N TYR A 535 9.19 -3.83 -28.55
CA TYR A 535 8.03 -4.39 -27.91
C TYR A 535 8.05 -4.20 -26.40
N ILE A 536 6.85 -4.09 -25.83
CA ILE A 536 6.59 -4.07 -24.40
C ILE A 536 5.74 -5.30 -24.08
N ARG A 537 6.25 -6.17 -23.23
CA ARG A 537 5.47 -7.30 -22.71
C ARG A 537 4.48 -6.82 -21.66
N ARG A 538 3.48 -7.63 -21.31
CA ARG A 538 2.51 -7.33 -20.26
C ARG A 538 3.21 -6.72 -19.04
N CYS A 539 2.77 -5.55 -18.60
CA CYS A 539 3.41 -4.76 -17.58
C CYS A 539 2.42 -4.00 -16.69
N ASP A 540 2.96 -3.17 -15.83
CA ASP A 540 2.25 -2.33 -14.86
C ASP A 540 2.12 -0.86 -15.33
N GLY A 541 2.26 -0.60 -16.62
CA GLY A 541 2.20 0.74 -17.19
C GLY A 541 3.42 1.63 -16.92
N ASN A 542 4.51 1.05 -16.42
CA ASN A 542 5.71 1.80 -16.00
C ASN A 542 6.93 1.59 -16.91
N SER A 543 6.78 0.93 -18.06
CA SER A 543 7.84 0.86 -19.07
C SER A 543 8.01 2.20 -19.78
N ILE A 544 9.21 2.47 -20.30
CA ILE A 544 9.43 3.62 -21.20
C ILE A 544 8.65 3.35 -22.48
N GLN A 545 7.93 4.37 -22.95
CA GLN A 545 7.06 4.29 -24.13
C GLN A 545 7.51 5.31 -25.16
N PRO A 546 7.67 4.90 -26.42
CA PRO A 546 7.98 5.81 -27.51
C PRO A 546 6.93 6.91 -27.65
N GLY A 547 7.38 8.11 -28.00
CA GLY A 547 6.51 9.28 -28.17
C GLY A 547 6.18 10.03 -26.87
N LEU A 548 6.47 9.48 -25.69
CA LEU A 548 6.27 10.17 -24.42
C LEU A 548 7.51 10.95 -23.99
N GLU A 549 7.26 12.07 -23.34
CA GLU A 549 8.31 12.93 -22.78
C GLU A 549 8.69 12.51 -21.37
N TYR A 550 9.99 12.44 -21.11
CA TYR A 550 10.59 12.09 -19.82
C TYR A 550 11.62 13.12 -19.40
N SER A 551 11.56 13.52 -18.13
CA SER A 551 12.54 14.42 -17.50
C SER A 551 13.30 13.69 -16.41
N LEU A 552 14.64 13.76 -16.44
CA LEU A 552 15.52 13.19 -15.44
C LEU A 552 16.03 14.29 -14.52
N TYR A 553 15.98 14.04 -13.21
CA TYR A 553 16.44 14.93 -12.15
C TYR A 553 17.46 14.22 -11.27
N TYR A 554 18.33 15.02 -10.63
CA TYR A 554 19.16 14.56 -9.52
C TYR A 554 18.96 15.46 -8.30
N TRP A 555 19.19 14.91 -7.11
CA TRP A 555 19.06 15.67 -5.86
C TRP A 555 20.39 16.35 -5.51
N ASP A 556 20.37 17.66 -5.38
CA ASP A 556 21.50 18.47 -4.92
C ASP A 556 21.01 19.76 -4.25
N ASN A 557 21.81 20.29 -3.30
CA ASN A 557 21.48 21.53 -2.58
C ASN A 557 20.04 21.60 -2.05
N ASN A 558 19.58 20.48 -1.48
CA ASN A 558 18.22 20.32 -0.90
C ASN A 558 17.07 20.47 -1.91
N ASN A 559 17.33 20.28 -3.19
CA ASN A 559 16.32 20.37 -4.24
C ASN A 559 16.61 19.40 -5.41
N TRP A 560 15.60 19.18 -6.24
CA TRP A 560 15.71 18.45 -7.49
C TRP A 560 16.25 19.37 -8.60
N GLN A 561 17.38 19.00 -9.19
CA GLN A 561 18.02 19.68 -10.31
C GLN A 561 17.72 18.93 -11.61
N LEU A 562 17.17 19.62 -12.60
CA LEU A 562 16.88 19.02 -13.91
C LEU A 562 18.18 18.74 -14.66
N ILE A 563 18.36 17.50 -15.14
CA ILE A 563 19.45 17.12 -16.04
C ILE A 563 19.03 17.41 -17.49
N ASN A 564 17.95 16.78 -17.94
CA ASN A 564 17.42 16.97 -19.29
C ASN A 564 15.97 16.47 -19.38
N THR A 565 15.28 16.93 -20.42
CA THR A 565 13.95 16.47 -20.84
C THR A 565 14.07 15.98 -22.29
N LYS A 566 13.61 14.75 -22.56
CA LYS A 566 13.68 14.10 -23.87
C LYS A 566 12.37 13.36 -24.17
N ILE A 567 12.02 13.28 -25.45
CA ILE A 567 10.99 12.36 -25.94
C ILE A 567 11.67 11.01 -26.23
N ALA A 568 11.11 9.93 -25.71
CA ALA A 568 11.60 8.59 -25.99
C ALA A 568 11.31 8.19 -27.44
N ASN A 569 12.32 7.74 -28.17
CA ASN A 569 12.20 7.25 -29.54
C ASN A 569 12.13 5.71 -29.60
N ASP A 570 12.26 5.05 -28.46
CA ASP A 570 12.25 3.60 -28.34
C ASP A 570 11.64 3.19 -26.97
N VAL A 571 11.55 1.90 -26.70
CA VAL A 571 11.12 1.34 -25.39
C VAL A 571 12.19 1.49 -24.30
N PHE A 572 13.15 2.32 -24.52
CA PHE A 572 14.14 2.82 -23.56
C PHE A 572 14.44 4.30 -23.84
N ILE A 573 15.11 4.95 -22.89
CA ILE A 573 15.59 6.32 -23.02
C ILE A 573 16.99 6.44 -22.41
N GLU A 574 17.85 7.23 -23.06
CA GLU A 574 19.21 7.49 -22.59
C GLU A 574 19.38 8.95 -22.20
N PHE A 575 20.00 9.15 -21.03
CA PHE A 575 20.37 10.47 -20.54
C PHE A 575 21.88 10.55 -20.36
N GLU A 576 22.47 11.54 -20.99
CA GLU A 576 23.87 11.91 -20.86
C GLU A 576 24.10 12.93 -19.75
N ASN A 577 25.34 13.14 -19.38
CA ASN A 577 25.73 14.12 -18.36
C ASN A 577 25.05 13.91 -16.99
N VAL A 578 24.81 12.67 -16.63
CA VAL A 578 24.25 12.31 -15.33
C VAL A 578 25.38 12.29 -14.29
N PRO A 579 25.33 13.09 -13.22
CA PRO A 579 26.34 13.07 -12.17
C PRO A 579 26.47 11.68 -11.54
N GLN A 580 27.70 11.24 -11.29
CA GLN A 580 27.91 9.97 -10.59
C GLN A 580 27.47 10.07 -9.13
N LYS A 581 27.16 8.92 -8.51
CA LYS A 581 26.73 8.81 -7.10
C LYS A 581 25.48 9.62 -6.74
N ALA A 582 24.72 10.09 -7.72
CA ALA A 582 23.55 10.92 -7.52
C ALA A 582 22.32 10.11 -7.14
N LEU A 583 21.46 10.68 -6.29
CA LEU A 583 20.08 10.25 -6.17
C LEU A 583 19.29 10.84 -7.34
N LEU A 584 18.66 9.97 -8.10
CA LEU A 584 17.99 10.30 -9.35
C LEU A 584 16.47 10.12 -9.23
N ALA A 585 15.71 10.89 -10.02
CA ALA A 585 14.27 10.73 -10.19
C ALA A 585 13.89 10.94 -11.65
N ILE A 586 13.06 10.06 -12.21
CA ILE A 586 12.52 10.18 -13.55
C ILE A 586 11.03 10.52 -13.50
N LYS A 587 10.62 11.54 -14.28
CA LYS A 587 9.22 11.98 -14.43
C LYS A 587 8.76 11.76 -15.86
N CYS A 588 7.52 11.33 -16.05
CA CYS A 588 6.87 11.22 -17.35
C CYS A 588 5.76 12.28 -17.46
N SER A 589 5.59 12.87 -18.64
CA SER A 589 4.51 13.83 -18.93
C SER A 589 3.12 13.21 -18.75
N GLN A 590 3.01 11.90 -18.98
CA GLN A 590 1.81 11.12 -18.73
C GLN A 590 2.07 10.12 -17.60
N GLY A 591 1.22 10.14 -16.57
CA GLY A 591 1.30 9.21 -15.45
C GLY A 591 1.84 9.82 -14.16
N LYS A 592 1.31 9.31 -13.04
CA LYS A 592 1.53 9.87 -11.69
C LYS A 592 2.61 9.12 -10.89
N GLN A 593 3.01 7.94 -11.33
CA GLN A 593 3.97 7.12 -10.57
C GLN A 593 5.41 7.56 -10.90
N GLN A 594 6.12 7.95 -9.87
CA GLN A 594 7.53 8.35 -9.92
C GLN A 594 8.27 7.65 -8.79
N ARG A 595 9.54 7.32 -9.01
CA ARG A 595 10.40 6.74 -7.98
C ARG A 595 11.80 7.30 -8.08
N ILE A 596 12.47 7.30 -6.95
CA ILE A 596 13.88 7.62 -6.84
C ILE A 596 14.72 6.36 -6.99
N PHE A 597 15.92 6.53 -7.50
CA PHE A 597 16.87 5.45 -7.70
C PHE A 597 18.30 5.95 -7.62
N VAL A 598 19.21 5.03 -7.43
CA VAL A 598 20.64 5.24 -7.62
C VAL A 598 21.15 4.27 -8.69
N CYS A 599 22.22 4.64 -9.36
CA CYS A 599 22.92 3.74 -10.27
C CYS A 599 24.28 3.39 -9.68
N ASP A 600 24.64 2.11 -9.64
CA ASP A 600 25.98 1.67 -9.29
C ASP A 600 27.00 1.91 -10.44
N GLU A 601 28.25 1.48 -10.26
CA GLU A 601 29.32 1.67 -11.24
C GLU A 601 29.05 0.92 -12.56
N ASP A 602 28.31 -0.17 -12.51
CA ASP A 602 27.92 -1.00 -13.66
C ASP A 602 26.60 -0.54 -14.33
N ASN A 603 26.08 0.63 -13.96
CA ASN A 603 24.78 1.16 -14.39
C ASN A 603 23.56 0.30 -13.96
N LYS A 604 23.72 -0.56 -12.97
CA LYS A 604 22.59 -1.24 -12.38
C LYS A 604 21.76 -0.26 -11.54
N ILE A 605 20.46 -0.31 -11.71
CA ILE A 605 19.51 0.60 -11.07
C ILE A 605 18.95 -0.05 -9.81
N ASP A 606 19.12 0.62 -8.69
CA ASP A 606 18.49 0.27 -7.42
C ASP A 606 17.42 1.31 -7.08
N TRP A 607 16.14 0.86 -7.02
CA TRP A 607 14.98 1.69 -6.75
C TRP A 607 14.66 1.79 -5.25
N TYR A 608 14.17 2.97 -4.86
CA TYR A 608 13.84 3.29 -3.48
C TYR A 608 12.50 4.00 -3.35
#